data_816a75b9a1cd66e0e8d3fb85c0bbe7db
#
_entry.id   816a75b9a1cd66e0e8d3fb85c0bbe7db
#
_cell.length_a   1.000
_cell.length_b   1.000
_cell.length_c   1.000
_cell.angle_alpha   90.00
_cell.angle_beta   90.00
_cell.angle_gamma   90.00
#
_symmetry.space_group_name_H-M   'P 1'
#
loop_
_entity.id
_entity.type
_entity.pdbx_description
1 polymer ?
#
loop_
_entity_poly.entity_id
_entity_poly.type
_entity_poly.pdbx_seq_one_letter_code
_entity_poly.pdbx_strand_id
1 'polypeptide(L)'
;EPITIREDGSIPQVEMTSCGLNGGPLAGHGEYPAYLACNLFCKEESLYTDWTASWMNNQFPKITQDGKDGDEETGYIANMKDSATAGFKYFDCKGTRLTAIKTRGYCNGVFEVKTAWDGEVLGRIPVKSANIWTEFPADIAIPDGIQALYLTYTGNGSAHLGSFTLKQV
;
A
#
# COMPACT_ATOMS: atom_id res chain seq x y z
N GLU A 1 -8.04 -1.38 -14.55
CA GLU A 1 -9.44 -1.78 -14.33
C GLU A 1 -10.18 -1.97 -15.66
N PRO A 2 -11.09 -2.98 -15.78
CA PRO A 2 -11.98 -3.11 -16.92
C PRO A 2 -12.93 -1.91 -17.00
N ILE A 3 -13.17 -1.41 -18.20
CA ILE A 3 -14.15 -0.35 -18.42
C ILE A 3 -15.31 -0.89 -19.27
N THR A 4 -16.50 -0.38 -19.03
CA THR A 4 -17.68 -0.69 -19.83
C THR A 4 -18.11 0.56 -20.60
N ILE A 5 -18.30 0.41 -21.90
CA ILE A 5 -18.88 1.45 -22.74
C ILE A 5 -20.39 1.15 -22.85
N ARG A 6 -21.23 2.11 -22.45
CA ARG A 6 -22.68 1.98 -22.57
C ARG A 6 -23.14 2.13 -24.01
N GLU A 7 -24.38 1.74 -24.31
CA GLU A 7 -24.95 1.85 -25.68
C GLU A 7 -24.99 3.30 -26.20
N ASP A 8 -25.11 4.27 -25.31
CA ASP A 8 -25.05 5.70 -25.63
C ASP A 8 -23.63 6.25 -25.83
N GLY A 9 -22.60 5.39 -25.75
CA GLY A 9 -21.19 5.75 -25.88
C GLY A 9 -20.56 6.32 -24.59
N SER A 10 -21.31 6.47 -23.51
CA SER A 10 -20.77 6.96 -22.25
C SER A 10 -19.93 5.90 -21.52
N ILE A 11 -18.92 6.34 -20.76
CA ILE A 11 -18.09 5.50 -19.90
C ILE A 11 -18.41 5.87 -18.45
N PRO A 12 -18.97 4.95 -17.63
CA PRO A 12 -19.16 5.22 -16.22
C PRO A 12 -17.80 5.38 -15.52
N GLN A 13 -17.79 6.15 -14.45
CA GLN A 13 -16.61 6.25 -13.60
C GLN A 13 -16.26 4.88 -13.04
N VAL A 14 -14.99 4.52 -13.12
CA VAL A 14 -14.43 3.26 -12.60
C VAL A 14 -13.59 3.58 -11.37
N GLU A 15 -13.77 2.79 -10.31
CA GLU A 15 -12.95 2.92 -9.10
C GLU A 15 -11.53 2.43 -9.40
N MET A 16 -10.52 3.15 -8.93
CA MET A 16 -9.14 2.69 -8.97
C MET A 16 -8.91 1.63 -7.88
N THR A 17 -8.50 0.43 -8.28
CA THR A 17 -8.22 -0.68 -7.36
C THR A 17 -6.84 -1.28 -7.61
N SER A 18 -6.40 -2.17 -6.74
CA SER A 18 -5.18 -2.96 -6.90
C SER A 18 -5.39 -4.24 -7.73
N CYS A 19 -6.62 -4.50 -8.21
CA CYS A 19 -6.98 -5.76 -8.89
C CYS A 19 -6.51 -5.82 -10.35
N GLY A 20 -6.16 -4.68 -10.93
CA GLY A 20 -5.73 -4.60 -12.32
C GLY A 20 -6.83 -4.99 -13.30
N LEU A 21 -6.47 -5.69 -14.38
CA LEU A 21 -7.42 -6.15 -15.41
C LEU A 21 -8.11 -7.48 -15.07
N ASN A 22 -7.79 -8.10 -13.97
CA ASN A 22 -8.35 -9.41 -13.60
C ASN A 22 -9.81 -9.34 -13.16
N GLY A 23 -10.34 -8.14 -12.92
CA GLY A 23 -11.79 -7.90 -12.75
C GLY A 23 -12.39 -8.41 -11.45
N GLY A 24 -11.60 -8.75 -10.44
CA GLY A 24 -12.09 -9.25 -9.16
C GLY A 24 -11.08 -9.02 -8.05
N PRO A 25 -11.49 -9.21 -6.78
CA PRO A 25 -10.60 -9.03 -5.65
C PRO A 25 -9.41 -9.99 -5.70
N LEU A 26 -8.28 -9.53 -5.18
CA LEU A 26 -7.09 -10.33 -4.97
C LEU A 26 -7.35 -11.37 -3.89
N ALA A 27 -6.59 -12.47 -3.90
CA ALA A 27 -6.74 -13.52 -2.88
C ALA A 27 -6.39 -12.98 -1.48
N GLY A 28 -7.10 -13.45 -0.45
CA GLY A 28 -6.79 -13.14 0.96
C GLY A 28 -5.52 -13.85 1.48
N HIS A 29 -4.65 -14.33 0.59
CA HIS A 29 -3.39 -14.99 0.89
C HIS A 29 -2.37 -14.73 -0.21
N GLY A 30 -1.09 -14.68 0.14
CA GLY A 30 0.03 -14.44 -0.76
C GLY A 30 0.92 -13.29 -0.29
N GLU A 31 2.04 -13.09 -0.96
CA GLU A 31 2.86 -11.89 -0.83
C GLU A 31 2.47 -10.89 -1.92
N TYR A 32 2.20 -9.66 -1.51
CA TYR A 32 1.77 -8.59 -2.38
C TYR A 32 2.80 -7.48 -2.41
N PRO A 33 3.34 -7.12 -3.58
CA PRO A 33 4.26 -6.01 -3.70
C PRO A 33 3.53 -4.69 -3.41
N ALA A 34 4.21 -3.79 -2.70
CA ALA A 34 3.60 -2.54 -2.28
C ALA A 34 3.27 -1.60 -3.45
N TYR A 35 3.91 -1.75 -4.61
CA TYR A 35 3.59 -0.93 -5.78
C TYR A 35 2.19 -1.20 -6.37
N LEU A 36 1.46 -2.24 -5.89
CA LEU A 36 0.04 -2.43 -6.21
C LEU A 36 -0.89 -1.43 -5.51
N ALA A 37 -0.36 -0.55 -4.65
CA ALA A 37 -1.16 0.47 -4.00
C ALA A 37 -1.92 1.30 -5.03
N CYS A 38 -3.24 1.40 -4.84
CA CYS A 38 -4.10 2.23 -5.66
C CYS A 38 -4.33 3.64 -5.07
N ASN A 39 -3.95 3.83 -3.81
CA ASN A 39 -4.02 5.12 -3.12
C ASN A 39 -2.73 5.36 -2.33
N LEU A 40 -2.17 6.56 -2.47
CA LEU A 40 -1.07 7.04 -1.65
C LEU A 40 -1.42 8.42 -1.09
N PHE A 41 -1.31 8.57 0.22
CA PHE A 41 -1.65 9.80 0.92
C PHE A 41 -0.55 10.21 1.89
N CYS A 42 -0.48 11.50 2.18
CA CYS A 42 0.30 12.06 3.27
C CYS A 42 -0.53 13.15 3.97
N LYS A 43 -0.11 13.52 5.18
CA LYS A 43 -0.81 14.51 6.00
C LYS A 43 -0.75 15.92 5.38
N GLU A 44 0.34 16.24 4.70
CA GLU A 44 0.51 17.51 4.02
C GLU A 44 -0.25 17.43 2.69
N GLU A 45 -1.02 18.46 2.39
CA GLU A 45 -1.64 18.60 1.09
C GLU A 45 -0.55 18.57 0.02
N SER A 46 -0.52 17.52 -0.79
CA SER A 46 0.30 17.51 -1.97
C SER A 46 -0.30 18.54 -2.93
N LEU A 47 0.31 19.69 -3.01
CA LEU A 47 -0.04 20.65 -4.03
C LEU A 47 0.38 20.07 -5.38
N TYR A 48 -0.52 19.33 -6.02
CA TYR A 48 -0.35 18.87 -7.40
C TYR A 48 -0.09 20.02 -8.38
N THR A 49 -0.28 21.24 -7.95
CA THR A 49 -0.01 22.46 -8.71
C THR A 49 1.46 22.86 -8.73
N ASP A 50 2.27 22.37 -7.80
CA ASP A 50 3.70 22.58 -7.83
C ASP A 50 4.41 21.38 -8.45
N TRP A 51 4.52 21.40 -9.77
CA TRP A 51 5.16 20.35 -10.55
C TRP A 51 6.65 20.13 -10.19
N THR A 52 7.29 21.11 -9.54
CA THR A 52 8.66 20.98 -9.04
C THR A 52 8.71 20.19 -7.74
N ALA A 53 7.62 20.12 -6.99
CA ALA A 53 7.56 19.44 -5.70
C ALA A 53 7.24 17.94 -5.81
N SER A 54 6.48 17.51 -6.84
CA SER A 54 5.87 16.19 -6.82
C SER A 54 6.84 15.04 -7.12
N TRP A 55 7.74 15.15 -8.07
CA TRP A 55 8.65 14.06 -8.45
C TRP A 55 10.07 14.19 -7.92
N MET A 56 10.51 15.41 -7.60
CA MET A 56 11.83 15.68 -7.02
C MET A 56 11.81 15.74 -5.49
N ASN A 57 10.63 15.83 -4.88
CA ASN A 57 10.52 16.00 -3.45
C ASN A 57 10.40 14.66 -2.73
N ASN A 58 11.33 14.37 -1.82
CA ASN A 58 11.32 13.18 -0.96
C ASN A 58 10.38 13.31 0.25
N GLN A 59 9.39 14.21 0.20
CA GLN A 59 8.43 14.38 1.30
C GLN A 59 7.19 13.51 1.14
N PHE A 60 6.83 13.12 -0.08
CA PHE A 60 5.60 12.38 -0.37
C PHE A 60 5.87 10.91 -0.64
N PRO A 61 4.96 10.01 -0.24
CA PRO A 61 5.03 8.61 -0.64
C PRO A 61 4.88 8.52 -2.15
N LYS A 62 5.71 7.71 -2.79
CA LYS A 62 5.68 7.50 -4.24
C LYS A 62 6.07 6.07 -4.59
N ILE A 63 5.45 5.53 -5.64
CA ILE A 63 5.89 4.27 -6.24
C ILE A 63 7.15 4.55 -7.06
N THR A 64 8.18 3.76 -6.83
CA THR A 64 9.46 3.83 -7.53
C THR A 64 10.09 2.44 -7.59
N GLN A 65 11.26 2.33 -8.18
CA GLN A 65 12.01 1.07 -8.29
C GLN A 65 13.50 1.28 -8.09
N ASP A 66 14.20 0.20 -7.77
CA ASP A 66 15.65 0.10 -7.89
C ASP A 66 15.95 -0.57 -9.24
N GLY A 67 17.01 -0.17 -9.91
CA GLY A 67 17.38 -0.80 -11.17
C GLY A 67 16.77 -0.14 -12.41
N LYS A 68 16.62 -0.91 -13.49
CA LYS A 68 16.18 -0.39 -14.80
C LYS A 68 14.66 -0.38 -14.92
N ASP A 69 14.15 0.48 -15.80
CA ASP A 69 12.72 0.49 -16.14
C ASP A 69 12.28 -0.88 -16.68
N GLY A 70 11.16 -1.36 -16.16
CA GLY A 70 10.59 -2.65 -16.51
C GLY A 70 11.03 -3.81 -15.62
N ASP A 71 11.86 -3.57 -14.61
CA ASP A 71 12.23 -4.56 -13.59
C ASP A 71 11.18 -4.57 -12.46
N GLU A 72 10.13 -5.35 -12.63
CA GLU A 72 8.95 -5.37 -11.75
C GLU A 72 9.27 -5.86 -10.33
N GLU A 73 10.29 -6.69 -10.16
CA GLU A 73 10.65 -7.27 -8.86
C GLU A 73 11.26 -6.24 -7.90
N THR A 74 11.67 -5.10 -8.40
CA THR A 74 12.35 -4.06 -7.59
C THR A 74 11.44 -2.91 -7.18
N GLY A 75 10.17 -2.90 -7.60
CA GLY A 75 9.20 -1.85 -7.31
C GLY A 75 8.83 -1.78 -5.83
N TYR A 76 8.69 -0.57 -5.28
CA TYR A 76 8.32 -0.32 -3.89
C TYR A 76 7.70 1.07 -3.70
N ILE A 77 7.12 1.31 -2.53
CA ILE A 77 6.70 2.66 -2.11
C ILE A 77 7.83 3.29 -1.29
N ALA A 78 8.37 4.39 -1.81
CA ALA A 78 9.34 5.21 -1.09
C ALA A 78 8.64 6.28 -0.22
N ASN A 79 9.37 6.79 0.77
CA ASN A 79 9.02 7.97 1.56
C ASN A 79 7.73 7.83 2.40
N MET A 80 7.50 6.65 2.97
CA MET A 80 6.49 6.47 4.00
C MET A 80 6.98 7.16 5.28
N LYS A 81 6.64 8.45 5.43
CA LYS A 81 6.89 9.28 6.60
C LYS A 81 5.68 9.29 7.52
N ASP A 82 5.77 10.00 8.65
CA ASP A 82 4.67 10.10 9.61
C ASP A 82 3.34 10.44 8.94
N SER A 83 2.31 9.65 9.22
CA SER A 83 0.98 9.68 8.62
C SER A 83 0.86 9.33 7.12
N ALA A 84 1.95 8.99 6.43
CA ALA A 84 1.84 8.48 5.07
C ALA A 84 1.08 7.14 5.05
N THR A 85 0.14 7.03 4.12
CA THR A 85 -0.75 5.88 4.01
C THR A 85 -0.75 5.31 2.60
N ALA A 86 -0.59 4.00 2.49
CA ALA A 86 -0.77 3.23 1.27
C ALA A 86 -2.07 2.43 1.36
N GLY A 87 -2.93 2.56 0.37
CA GLY A 87 -4.20 1.84 0.28
C GLY A 87 -4.21 0.83 -0.85
N PHE A 88 -4.73 -0.36 -0.54
CA PHE A 88 -4.83 -1.50 -1.43
C PHE A 88 -6.29 -1.97 -1.47
N LYS A 89 -6.84 -2.19 -2.64
CA LYS A 89 -8.24 -2.57 -2.84
C LYS A 89 -8.36 -3.56 -3.99
N TYR A 90 -9.03 -4.66 -3.86
CA TYR A 90 -9.65 -5.30 -2.71
C TYR A 90 -9.10 -6.71 -2.58
N PHE A 91 -9.28 -7.33 -1.40
CA PHE A 91 -8.90 -8.71 -1.10
C PHE A 91 -10.14 -9.50 -0.68
N ASP A 92 -10.27 -10.75 -1.16
CA ASP A 92 -11.26 -11.71 -0.67
C ASP A 92 -10.69 -12.43 0.56
N CYS A 93 -11.05 -11.93 1.73
CA CYS A 93 -10.52 -12.39 3.02
C CYS A 93 -11.45 -13.43 3.64
N LYS A 94 -10.84 -14.56 4.06
CA LYS A 94 -11.52 -15.61 4.81
C LYS A 94 -10.51 -16.24 5.77
N GLY A 95 -10.65 -15.99 7.07
CA GLY A 95 -9.65 -16.37 8.06
C GLY A 95 -8.27 -15.77 7.74
N THR A 96 -8.25 -14.59 7.11
CA THR A 96 -7.03 -13.95 6.63
C THR A 96 -6.30 -13.26 7.77
N ARG A 97 -4.98 -13.39 7.79
CA ARG A 97 -4.09 -12.66 8.70
C ARG A 97 -2.99 -11.96 7.91
N LEU A 98 -2.70 -10.72 8.26
CA LEU A 98 -1.47 -10.05 7.82
C LEU A 98 -0.33 -10.52 8.72
N THR A 99 0.65 -11.22 8.12
CA THR A 99 1.69 -11.92 8.89
C THR A 99 3.07 -11.26 8.79
N ALA A 100 3.29 -10.41 7.82
CA ALA A 100 4.54 -9.66 7.70
C ALA A 100 4.39 -8.44 6.79
N ILE A 101 5.29 -7.47 7.00
CA ILE A 101 5.62 -6.45 6.00
C ILE A 101 7.12 -6.45 5.74
N LYS A 102 7.53 -6.10 4.54
CA LYS A 102 8.93 -5.97 4.15
C LYS A 102 9.27 -4.50 3.95
N THR A 103 10.21 -3.99 4.73
CA THR A 103 10.61 -2.58 4.66
C THR A 103 12.13 -2.40 4.67
N ARG A 104 12.58 -1.23 4.26
CA ARG A 104 13.94 -0.72 4.48
C ARG A 104 13.88 0.79 4.72
N GLY A 105 15.00 1.39 5.07
CA GLY A 105 15.13 2.84 5.26
C GLY A 105 15.46 3.23 6.69
N TYR A 106 15.65 4.50 6.91
CA TYR A 106 15.96 5.07 8.23
C TYR A 106 14.67 5.49 8.91
N CYS A 107 14.08 4.56 9.64
CA CYS A 107 12.79 4.76 10.30
C CYS A 107 12.79 4.14 11.70
N ASN A 108 11.94 4.66 12.56
CA ASN A 108 11.61 4.08 13.87
C ASN A 108 10.16 4.41 14.19
N GLY A 109 9.29 3.43 14.10
CA GLY A 109 7.85 3.65 14.25
C GLY A 109 7.04 2.38 14.09
N VAL A 110 5.81 2.54 13.66
CA VAL A 110 4.87 1.44 13.43
C VAL A 110 4.12 1.63 12.11
N PHE A 111 3.74 0.54 11.48
CA PHE A 111 2.66 0.54 10.49
C PHE A 111 1.35 0.16 11.16
N GLU A 112 0.37 1.03 11.09
CA GLU A 112 -1.01 0.76 11.49
C GLU A 112 -1.76 0.12 10.33
N VAL A 113 -2.50 -0.95 10.63
CA VAL A 113 -3.30 -1.71 9.66
C VAL A 113 -4.76 -1.41 9.88
N LYS A 114 -5.47 -1.02 8.82
CA LYS A 114 -6.90 -0.68 8.82
C LYS A 114 -7.58 -1.28 7.59
N THR A 115 -8.90 -1.37 7.61
CA THR A 115 -9.72 -1.78 6.45
C THR A 115 -10.53 -0.64 5.82
N ALA A 116 -10.49 0.54 6.42
CA ALA A 116 -11.04 1.77 5.87
C ALA A 116 -10.08 2.92 6.13
N TRP A 117 -10.19 3.99 5.34
CA TRP A 117 -9.34 5.18 5.46
C TRP A 117 -9.35 5.76 6.88
N ASP A 118 -10.55 5.95 7.43
CA ASP A 118 -10.83 6.48 8.78
C ASP A 118 -11.25 5.37 9.77
N GLY A 119 -11.00 4.11 9.41
CA GLY A 119 -11.36 2.94 10.20
C GLY A 119 -10.50 2.75 11.44
N GLU A 120 -10.96 1.85 12.28
CA GLU A 120 -10.23 1.41 13.46
C GLU A 120 -8.92 0.72 13.10
N VAL A 121 -7.91 0.89 13.94
CA VAL A 121 -6.63 0.21 13.82
C VAL A 121 -6.79 -1.24 14.27
N LEU A 122 -6.70 -2.18 13.34
CA LEU A 122 -6.75 -3.62 13.63
C LEU A 122 -5.50 -4.11 14.35
N GLY A 123 -4.37 -3.50 14.07
CA GLY A 123 -3.10 -3.83 14.70
C GLY A 123 -1.96 -2.93 14.24
N ARG A 124 -0.82 -3.07 14.92
CA ARG A 124 0.39 -2.27 14.69
C ARG A 124 1.59 -3.18 14.49
N ILE A 125 2.42 -2.86 13.50
CA ILE A 125 3.63 -3.58 13.16
C ILE A 125 4.82 -2.69 13.46
N PRO A 126 5.57 -2.94 14.55
CA PRO A 126 6.77 -2.17 14.85
C PRO A 126 7.83 -2.37 13.77
N VAL A 127 8.42 -1.26 13.31
CA VAL A 127 9.52 -1.27 12.35
C VAL A 127 10.66 -0.40 12.84
N LYS A 128 11.86 -0.75 12.42
CA LYS A 128 13.09 -0.02 12.76
C LYS A 128 13.98 0.12 11.53
N SER A 129 14.98 0.99 11.64
CA SER A 129 15.95 1.22 10.56
C SER A 129 16.59 -0.08 10.07
N ALA A 130 16.61 -0.24 8.76
CA ALA A 130 17.27 -1.34 8.07
C ALA A 130 17.83 -0.85 6.73
N ASN A 131 19.09 -1.19 6.45
CA ASN A 131 19.75 -0.78 5.20
C ASN A 131 19.41 -1.69 4.02
N ILE A 132 18.86 -2.86 4.29
CA ILE A 132 18.44 -3.86 3.31
C ILE A 132 16.95 -4.17 3.53
N TRP A 133 16.30 -4.74 2.53
CA TRP A 133 14.94 -5.25 2.67
C TRP A 133 14.86 -6.24 3.82
N THR A 134 14.09 -5.89 4.84
CA THR A 134 13.94 -6.64 6.08
C THR A 134 12.46 -6.91 6.33
N GLU A 135 12.15 -8.15 6.65
CA GLU A 135 10.81 -8.56 7.03
C GLU A 135 10.56 -8.27 8.51
N PHE A 136 9.44 -7.66 8.80
CA PHE A 136 8.94 -7.41 10.14
C PHE A 136 7.67 -8.24 10.36
N PRO A 137 7.71 -9.20 11.29
CA PRO A 137 6.59 -10.10 11.52
C PRO A 137 5.39 -9.38 12.14
N ALA A 138 4.21 -9.88 11.82
CA ALA A 138 2.94 -9.44 12.36
C ALA A 138 2.02 -10.65 12.59
N ASP A 139 0.92 -10.43 13.29
CA ASP A 139 -0.15 -11.40 13.44
C ASP A 139 -1.47 -10.64 13.62
N ILE A 140 -1.98 -10.06 12.53
CA ILE A 140 -3.15 -9.18 12.55
C ILE A 140 -4.27 -9.84 11.78
N ALA A 141 -5.37 -10.15 12.47
CA ALA A 141 -6.56 -10.71 11.84
C ALA A 141 -7.25 -9.63 10.98
N ILE A 142 -7.58 -10.00 9.75
CA ILE A 142 -8.37 -9.18 8.84
C ILE A 142 -9.80 -9.72 8.86
N PRO A 143 -10.83 -8.89 8.97
CA PRO A 143 -12.22 -9.32 8.91
C PRO A 143 -12.54 -10.10 7.63
N ASP A 144 -13.43 -11.09 7.72
CA ASP A 144 -13.89 -11.85 6.56
C ASP A 144 -14.68 -10.97 5.58
N GLY A 145 -14.65 -11.35 4.30
CA GLY A 145 -15.32 -10.67 3.20
C GLY A 145 -14.36 -9.87 2.31
N ILE A 146 -14.92 -9.05 1.45
CA ILE A 146 -14.13 -8.20 0.55
C ILE A 146 -13.62 -6.99 1.34
N GLN A 147 -12.31 -6.92 1.53
CA GLN A 147 -11.66 -5.91 2.38
C GLN A 147 -10.66 -5.07 1.58
N ALA A 148 -10.64 -3.77 1.87
CA ALA A 148 -9.49 -2.94 1.57
C ALA A 148 -8.46 -3.04 2.70
N LEU A 149 -7.19 -2.76 2.41
CA LEU A 149 -6.14 -2.65 3.40
C LEU A 149 -5.46 -1.29 3.29
N TYR A 150 -5.31 -0.62 4.41
CA TYR A 150 -4.59 0.65 4.54
C TYR A 150 -3.45 0.48 5.52
N LEU A 151 -2.24 0.75 5.06
CA LEU A 151 -1.02 0.71 5.85
C LEU A 151 -0.55 2.15 6.08
N THR A 152 -0.72 2.64 7.30
CA THR A 152 -0.31 3.99 7.70
C THR A 152 0.95 3.93 8.53
N TYR A 153 2.02 4.59 8.10
CA TYR A 153 3.22 4.72 8.90
C TYR A 153 3.07 5.84 9.93
N THR A 154 3.44 5.57 11.17
CA THR A 154 3.49 6.55 12.27
C THR A 154 4.83 6.44 12.97
N GLY A 155 5.59 7.52 13.04
CA GLY A 155 6.89 7.52 13.69
C GLY A 155 7.89 8.47 13.07
N ASN A 156 9.15 8.29 13.42
CA ASN A 156 10.26 9.11 12.95
C ASN A 156 10.92 8.55 11.70
N GLY A 157 11.51 9.42 10.89
CA GLY A 157 12.26 9.07 9.70
C GLY A 157 11.36 8.72 8.52
N SER A 158 11.83 7.82 7.66
CA SER A 158 11.15 7.41 6.44
C SER A 158 11.36 5.94 6.18
N ALA A 159 10.28 5.19 6.08
CA ALA A 159 10.28 3.80 5.64
C ALA A 159 10.06 3.72 4.12
N HIS A 160 10.65 2.71 3.50
CA HIS A 160 10.28 2.23 2.18
C HIS A 160 9.52 0.93 2.35
N LEU A 161 8.34 0.80 1.75
CA LEU A 161 7.50 -0.40 1.84
C LEU A 161 7.66 -1.23 0.56
N GLY A 162 8.18 -2.43 0.69
CA GLY A 162 8.42 -3.35 -0.42
C GLY A 162 7.25 -4.28 -0.69
N SER A 163 6.77 -4.96 0.34
CA SER A 163 5.66 -5.92 0.24
C SER A 163 4.97 -6.13 1.59
N PHE A 164 3.85 -6.83 1.55
CA PHE A 164 3.19 -7.39 2.73
C PHE A 164 2.69 -8.80 2.42
N THR A 165 2.57 -9.63 3.47
CA THR A 165 2.16 -11.02 3.35
C THR A 165 0.85 -11.28 4.07
N LEU A 166 -0.11 -11.85 3.34
CA LEU A 166 -1.36 -12.37 3.88
C LEU A 166 -1.31 -13.90 3.93
N LYS A 167 -1.89 -14.49 4.98
CA LYS A 167 -2.07 -15.94 5.12
C LYS A 167 -3.49 -16.24 5.55
N GLN A 168 -4.03 -17.34 5.07
CA GLN A 168 -5.27 -17.93 5.58
C GLN A 168 -4.93 -18.95 6.68
N VAL A 169 -5.72 -18.96 7.75
CA VAL A 169 -5.59 -19.85 8.91
C VAL A 169 -6.79 -20.78 8.97
#